data_888b3b79c1c0ad407afd8879a811c1c8
#
_entry.id   888b3b79c1c0ad407afd8879a811c1c8
#
_cell.length_a   1.000
_cell.length_b   1.000
_cell.length_c   1.000
_cell.angle_alpha   90.00
_cell.angle_beta   90.00
_cell.angle_gamma   90.00
#
_symmetry.space_group_name_H-M   'P 1'
#
loop_
_entity.id
_entity.type
_entity.pdbx_description
1 polymer ?
#
loop_
_entity_poly.entity_id
_entity_poly.type
_entity_poly.pdbx_seq_one_letter_code
_entity_poly.pdbx_strand_id
1 'polypeptide(L)'
;MKAPKLLLALALASLSAAACSDDDDDGGSPAQRMGVGAACDGGDDCPADLTLQCLDFKGGYCGLEDCAADADCPRGSACVEHEDGQNYCFLICRDKVDCNWTRPADAESNCSANVTFTDGNSGFKACVPPS
;
A
#
# COMPACT_ATOMS: atom_id res chain seq x y z
N MET A 1 -16.72 -71.71 24.33
CA MET A 1 -16.67 -70.87 23.10
C MET A 1 -16.73 -69.40 23.51
N LYS A 2 -15.65 -68.72 23.41
CA LYS A 2 -15.58 -67.29 23.72
C LYS A 2 -15.39 -66.51 22.47
N ALA A 3 -16.37 -65.67 22.14
CA ALA A 3 -16.28 -64.76 21.00
C ALA A 3 -15.27 -63.66 21.32
N PRO A 4 -14.43 -63.29 20.38
CA PRO A 4 -13.52 -62.18 20.59
C PRO A 4 -14.27 -60.86 20.52
N LYS A 5 -14.06 -60.03 21.51
CA LYS A 5 -14.54 -58.64 21.51
C LYS A 5 -13.71 -57.84 20.50
N LEU A 6 -14.36 -57.46 19.45
CA LEU A 6 -13.80 -56.51 18.47
C LEU A 6 -13.79 -55.12 19.09
N LEU A 7 -12.62 -54.67 19.49
CA LEU A 7 -12.38 -53.29 19.91
C LEU A 7 -12.34 -52.41 18.67
N LEU A 8 -13.42 -51.70 18.44
CA LEU A 8 -13.49 -50.70 17.42
C LEU A 8 -12.77 -49.44 17.93
N ALA A 9 -11.53 -49.26 17.50
CA ALA A 9 -10.80 -48.03 17.75
C ALA A 9 -11.39 -46.93 16.85
N LEU A 10 -12.17 -46.04 17.44
CA LEU A 10 -12.52 -44.79 16.79
C LEU A 10 -11.27 -43.90 16.72
N ALA A 11 -10.68 -43.82 15.56
CA ALA A 11 -9.71 -42.77 15.26
C ALA A 11 -10.47 -41.45 15.10
N LEU A 12 -10.43 -40.61 16.11
CA LEU A 12 -10.81 -39.20 15.96
C LEU A 12 -9.75 -38.52 15.11
N ALA A 13 -10.07 -38.35 13.85
CA ALA A 13 -9.33 -37.42 13.00
C ALA A 13 -9.66 -36.00 13.48
N SER A 14 -8.78 -35.41 14.27
CA SER A 14 -8.83 -33.98 14.55
C SER A 14 -8.50 -33.24 13.28
N LEU A 15 -9.52 -32.72 12.60
CA LEU A 15 -9.35 -31.69 11.59
C LEU A 15 -8.83 -30.45 12.30
N SER A 16 -7.52 -30.25 12.22
CA SER A 16 -6.94 -28.96 12.52
C SER A 16 -7.36 -28.01 11.39
N ALA A 17 -8.43 -27.27 11.61
CA ALA A 17 -8.70 -26.11 10.77
C ALA A 17 -7.54 -25.13 10.98
N ALA A 18 -6.65 -25.06 10.02
CA ALA A 18 -5.69 -23.96 9.93
C ALA A 18 -6.51 -22.70 9.67
N ALA A 19 -6.77 -21.94 10.74
CA ALA A 19 -7.27 -20.60 10.60
C ALA A 19 -6.13 -19.78 9.96
N CYS A 20 -6.28 -19.44 8.69
CA CYS A 20 -5.51 -18.35 8.11
C CYS A 20 -5.99 -17.07 8.79
N SER A 21 -5.35 -16.70 9.87
CA SER A 21 -5.47 -15.36 10.41
C SER A 21 -4.63 -14.47 9.50
N ASP A 22 -5.28 -13.81 8.58
CA ASP A 22 -4.71 -12.69 7.84
C ASP A 22 -4.63 -11.48 8.76
N ASP A 23 -4.08 -11.67 9.95
CA ASP A 23 -3.73 -10.59 10.86
C ASP A 23 -2.34 -10.07 10.51
N ASP A 24 -2.13 -9.78 9.23
CA ASP A 24 -1.03 -8.95 8.80
C ASP A 24 -1.37 -7.48 9.06
N ASP A 25 -1.65 -7.17 10.30
CA ASP A 25 -1.67 -5.81 10.84
C ASP A 25 -0.24 -5.23 10.95
N ASP A 26 0.67 -5.68 10.13
CA ASP A 26 1.94 -4.99 9.91
C ASP A 26 1.71 -3.79 8.98
N GLY A 27 0.80 -2.95 9.45
CA GLY A 27 0.71 -1.56 9.25
C GLY A 27 1.03 -1.02 7.86
N GLY A 28 0.11 -1.14 6.92
CA GLY A 28 0.23 -0.40 5.68
C GLY A 28 -0.54 -1.06 4.54
N SER A 29 -1.00 -0.23 3.61
CA SER A 29 -1.58 -0.71 2.36
C SER A 29 -0.52 -1.44 1.52
N PRO A 30 -0.91 -2.24 0.54
CA PRO A 30 0.04 -2.80 -0.42
C PRO A 30 1.00 -1.75 -1.00
N ALA A 31 0.50 -0.58 -1.37
CA ALA A 31 1.33 0.50 -1.91
C ALA A 31 2.39 0.99 -0.90
N GLN A 32 2.03 1.11 0.39
CA GLN A 32 3.00 1.46 1.44
C GLN A 32 4.10 0.41 1.59
N ARG A 33 3.73 -0.87 1.62
CA ARG A 33 4.71 -1.96 1.66
C ARG A 33 5.62 -2.00 0.43
N MET A 34 5.09 -1.53 -0.69
CA MET A 34 5.82 -1.39 -1.95
C MET A 34 6.71 -0.15 -2.00
N GLY A 35 6.63 0.71 -1.00
CA GLY A 35 7.45 1.91 -0.89
C GLY A 35 6.88 3.14 -1.59
N VAL A 36 5.65 3.10 -2.08
CA VAL A 36 4.99 4.30 -2.65
C VAL A 36 4.89 5.38 -1.58
N GLY A 37 5.30 6.58 -1.93
CA GLY A 37 5.32 7.72 -1.02
C GLY A 37 6.56 7.86 -0.17
N ALA A 38 7.50 6.93 -0.25
CA ALA A 38 8.77 7.01 0.46
C ALA A 38 9.63 8.16 -0.05
N ALA A 39 10.42 8.76 0.83
CA ALA A 39 11.45 9.70 0.43
C ALA A 39 12.56 8.99 -0.36
N CYS A 40 13.16 9.70 -1.29
CA CYS A 40 14.24 9.18 -2.13
C CYS A 40 15.13 10.32 -2.63
N ASP A 41 16.38 10.01 -2.89
CA ASP A 41 17.35 10.94 -3.50
C ASP A 41 17.62 10.62 -4.98
N GLY A 42 17.26 9.42 -5.42
CA GLY A 42 17.44 8.95 -6.78
C GLY A 42 16.64 7.70 -7.08
N GLY A 43 16.58 7.31 -8.34
CA GLY A 43 15.77 6.18 -8.81
C GLY A 43 16.12 4.85 -8.15
N ASP A 44 17.37 4.67 -7.72
CA ASP A 44 17.83 3.43 -7.08
C ASP A 44 17.31 3.27 -5.64
N ASP A 45 16.78 4.32 -5.05
CA ASP A 45 16.21 4.29 -3.69
C ASP A 45 14.79 3.74 -3.67
N CYS A 46 14.14 3.69 -4.83
CA CYS A 46 12.80 3.13 -4.95
C CYS A 46 12.87 1.66 -5.40
N PRO A 47 11.94 0.79 -4.95
CA PRO A 47 11.93 -0.61 -5.35
C PRO A 47 11.88 -0.79 -6.87
N ALA A 48 12.91 -1.41 -7.44
CA ALA A 48 13.06 -1.54 -8.90
C ALA A 48 12.10 -2.55 -9.54
N ASP A 49 11.66 -3.53 -8.79
CA ASP A 49 10.72 -4.58 -9.23
C ASP A 49 9.31 -4.05 -9.47
N LEU A 50 9.02 -2.84 -9.05
CA LEU A 50 7.72 -2.20 -9.18
C LEU A 50 7.69 -1.06 -10.20
N THR A 51 8.78 -0.85 -10.91
CA THR A 51 8.95 0.28 -11.83
C THR A 51 8.74 1.67 -11.20
N LEU A 52 8.83 1.75 -9.88
CA LEU A 52 8.73 3.03 -9.18
C LEU A 52 9.92 3.93 -9.52
N GLN A 53 9.64 5.21 -9.64
CA GLN A 53 10.61 6.25 -9.90
C GLN A 53 10.72 7.16 -8.68
N CYS A 54 11.88 7.77 -8.51
CA CYS A 54 12.04 8.87 -7.56
C CYS A 54 11.55 10.15 -8.25
N LEU A 55 10.33 10.55 -7.94
CA LEU A 55 9.73 11.76 -8.49
C LEU A 55 10.36 13.01 -7.87
N ASP A 56 10.49 14.06 -8.68
CA ASP A 56 11.15 15.31 -8.32
C ASP A 56 10.27 16.21 -7.46
N PHE A 57 10.05 15.79 -6.22
CA PHE A 57 9.43 16.58 -5.16
C PHE A 57 10.43 16.81 -4.03
N LYS A 58 10.18 17.76 -3.16
CA LYS A 58 11.03 17.99 -1.99
C LYS A 58 11.17 16.70 -1.15
N GLY A 59 12.39 16.23 -0.98
CA GLY A 59 12.71 14.97 -0.34
C GLY A 59 12.46 13.73 -1.22
N GLY A 60 12.16 13.91 -2.49
CA GLY A 60 11.79 12.84 -3.42
C GLY A 60 10.44 12.21 -3.09
N TYR A 61 9.93 11.39 -3.98
CA TYR A 61 8.70 10.62 -3.77
C TYR A 61 8.75 9.37 -4.65
N CYS A 62 8.82 8.20 -4.06
CA CYS A 62 8.75 6.97 -4.81
C CYS A 62 7.32 6.77 -5.35
N GLY A 63 7.15 6.81 -6.65
CA GLY A 63 5.85 6.71 -7.29
C GLY A 63 5.95 6.52 -8.79
N LEU A 64 4.85 6.75 -9.46
CA LEU A 64 4.74 6.73 -10.91
C LEU A 64 4.15 8.03 -11.41
N GLU A 65 4.55 8.46 -12.58
CA GLU A 65 3.96 9.57 -13.32
C GLU A 65 3.22 9.08 -14.55
N ASP A 66 2.43 9.97 -15.15
CA ASP A 66 1.69 9.71 -16.38
C ASP A 66 0.62 8.61 -16.28
N CYS A 67 0.08 8.37 -15.10
CA CYS A 67 -1.08 7.48 -14.96
C CYS A 67 -2.32 8.12 -15.60
N ALA A 68 -3.19 7.31 -16.17
CA ALA A 68 -4.49 7.72 -16.70
C ALA A 68 -5.64 7.37 -15.75
N ALA A 69 -5.48 6.32 -14.95
CA ALA A 69 -6.49 5.79 -14.05
C ALA A 69 -5.84 5.09 -12.85
N ASP A 70 -6.62 4.81 -11.82
CA ASP A 70 -6.16 4.08 -10.63
C ASP A 70 -5.60 2.69 -10.96
N ALA A 71 -6.10 2.05 -12.01
CA ALA A 71 -5.62 0.76 -12.48
C ALA A 71 -4.14 0.78 -12.93
N ASP A 72 -3.61 1.96 -13.28
CA ASP A 72 -2.20 2.15 -13.63
C ASP A 72 -1.29 2.27 -12.42
N CYS A 73 -1.89 2.38 -11.22
CA CYS A 73 -1.19 2.62 -9.98
C CYS A 73 -1.10 1.36 -9.12
N PRO A 74 -0.04 1.22 -8.29
CA PRO A 74 0.02 0.16 -7.30
C PRO A 74 -1.20 0.17 -6.38
N ARG A 75 -1.66 -1.00 -5.98
CA ARG A 75 -2.82 -1.15 -5.10
C ARG A 75 -2.60 -0.44 -3.75
N GLY A 76 -3.51 0.46 -3.40
CA GLY A 76 -3.40 1.34 -2.23
C GLY A 76 -2.85 2.73 -2.57
N SER A 77 -2.63 2.99 -3.85
CA SER A 77 -2.40 4.31 -4.42
C SER A 77 -3.47 4.64 -5.46
N ALA A 78 -3.57 5.89 -5.81
CA ALA A 78 -4.53 6.36 -6.80
C ALA A 78 -3.89 7.35 -7.76
N CYS A 79 -4.43 7.43 -8.97
CA CYS A 79 -4.03 8.41 -9.95
C CYS A 79 -4.63 9.78 -9.62
N VAL A 80 -3.76 10.74 -9.38
CA VAL A 80 -4.10 12.09 -8.95
C VAL A 80 -3.53 13.10 -9.93
N GLU A 81 -4.37 14.02 -10.38
CA GLU A 81 -3.89 15.21 -11.07
C GLU A 81 -3.38 16.22 -10.06
N HIS A 82 -2.09 16.51 -10.12
CA HIS A 82 -1.42 17.44 -9.22
C HIS A 82 -1.51 18.88 -9.73
N GLU A 83 -1.16 19.86 -8.88
CA GLU A 83 -1.20 21.29 -9.16
C GLU A 83 -0.38 21.71 -10.39
N ASP A 84 0.65 20.93 -10.73
CA ASP A 84 1.50 21.14 -11.92
C ASP A 84 0.84 20.67 -13.22
N GLY A 85 -0.36 20.11 -13.16
CA GLY A 85 -1.08 19.56 -14.30
C GLY A 85 -0.64 18.17 -14.74
N GLN A 86 0.27 17.53 -14.00
CA GLN A 86 0.72 16.17 -14.25
C GLN A 86 -0.05 15.18 -13.37
N ASN A 87 -0.17 13.95 -13.86
CA ASN A 87 -0.79 12.87 -13.11
C ASN A 87 0.27 12.00 -12.44
N TYR A 88 0.03 11.67 -11.17
CA TYR A 88 0.91 10.83 -10.37
C TYR A 88 0.14 9.77 -9.60
N CYS A 89 0.75 8.62 -9.38
CA CYS A 89 0.26 7.64 -8.42
C CYS A 89 0.68 8.08 -7.01
N PHE A 90 -0.25 8.63 -6.26
CA PHE A 90 -0.03 9.00 -4.86
C PHE A 90 -0.63 7.96 -3.90
N LEU A 91 0.05 7.74 -2.80
CA LEU A 91 -0.41 6.85 -1.73
C LEU A 91 -1.73 7.34 -1.16
N ILE A 92 -2.69 6.44 -0.96
CA ILE A 92 -3.93 6.74 -0.24
C ILE A 92 -3.64 6.72 1.26
N CYS A 93 -4.20 7.67 1.98
CA CYS A 93 -4.00 7.84 3.41
C CYS A 93 -5.30 8.09 4.16
N ARG A 94 -5.28 7.83 5.45
CA ARG A 94 -6.33 8.23 6.40
C ARG A 94 -5.88 9.44 7.19
N ASP A 95 -4.63 9.40 7.64
CA ASP A 95 -3.99 10.42 8.45
C ASP A 95 -2.59 10.76 7.94
N LYS A 96 -2.06 11.89 8.38
CA LYS A 96 -0.74 12.36 7.97
C LYS A 96 0.37 11.35 8.28
N VAL A 97 0.25 10.58 9.36
CA VAL A 97 1.24 9.57 9.74
C VAL A 97 1.38 8.49 8.67
N ASP A 98 0.32 8.15 7.96
CA ASP A 98 0.36 7.15 6.88
C ASP A 98 1.28 7.56 5.73
N CYS A 99 1.47 8.86 5.54
CA CYS A 99 2.29 9.43 4.47
C CYS A 99 3.78 9.53 4.82
N ASN A 100 4.13 9.45 6.09
CA ASN A 100 5.44 9.94 6.55
C ASN A 100 6.28 8.91 7.30
N TRP A 101 5.98 7.63 7.15
CA TRP A 101 6.72 6.55 7.82
C TRP A 101 8.23 6.55 7.52
N THR A 102 8.59 6.95 6.32
CA THR A 102 9.97 6.95 5.82
C THR A 102 10.43 8.33 5.39
N ARG A 103 9.63 9.37 5.67
CA ARG A 103 9.96 10.73 5.24
C ARG A 103 10.51 11.56 6.40
N PRO A 104 11.54 12.38 6.16
CA PRO A 104 12.07 13.28 7.16
C PRO A 104 11.08 14.42 7.46
N ALA A 105 11.20 15.01 8.66
CA ALA A 105 10.28 16.03 9.14
C ALA A 105 10.21 17.30 8.28
N ASP A 106 11.28 17.61 7.57
CA ASP A 106 11.36 18.77 6.67
C ASP A 106 10.81 18.51 5.27
N ALA A 107 10.44 17.27 4.98
CA ALA A 107 9.87 16.84 3.68
C ALA A 107 8.61 15.98 3.85
N GLU A 108 7.83 16.22 4.90
CA GLU A 108 6.59 15.51 5.14
C GLU A 108 5.55 15.75 4.05
N SER A 109 4.88 14.69 3.63
CA SER A 109 3.69 14.78 2.78
C SER A 109 2.45 15.11 3.60
N ASN A 110 1.48 15.75 2.97
CA ASN A 110 0.18 16.02 3.56
C ASN A 110 -0.83 14.96 3.13
N CYS A 111 -1.62 14.45 4.06
CA CYS A 111 -2.78 13.63 3.75
C CYS A 111 -3.94 14.56 3.41
N SER A 112 -4.17 14.77 2.11
CA SER A 112 -5.09 15.79 1.59
C SER A 112 -6.31 15.19 0.90
N ALA A 113 -7.48 15.73 1.22
CA ALA A 113 -8.71 15.49 0.48
C ALA A 113 -8.90 16.48 -0.69
N ASN A 114 -8.10 17.55 -0.74
CA ASN A 114 -8.15 18.59 -1.77
C ASN A 114 -7.27 18.21 -2.97
N VAL A 115 -7.53 17.06 -3.54
CA VAL A 115 -6.84 16.56 -4.73
C VAL A 115 -7.87 16.16 -5.77
N THR A 116 -7.47 16.19 -7.03
CA THR A 116 -8.30 15.72 -8.13
C THR A 116 -7.95 14.28 -8.47
N PHE A 117 -8.79 13.35 -8.05
CA PHE A 117 -8.65 11.95 -8.46
C PHE A 117 -9.17 11.77 -9.88
N THR A 118 -8.38 11.17 -10.76
CA THR A 118 -8.75 10.97 -12.17
C THR A 118 -9.99 10.09 -12.34
N ASP A 119 -10.20 9.14 -11.44
CA ASP A 119 -11.36 8.24 -11.43
C ASP A 119 -12.54 8.77 -10.59
N GLY A 120 -12.47 10.03 -10.13
CA GLY A 120 -13.56 10.64 -9.38
C GLY A 120 -13.79 10.02 -7.99
N ASN A 121 -12.75 9.69 -7.30
CA ASN A 121 -12.75 8.93 -6.04
C ASN A 121 -13.11 9.83 -4.85
N SER A 122 -14.40 10.01 -4.59
CA SER A 122 -14.86 10.80 -3.45
C SER A 122 -14.70 10.02 -2.12
N GLY A 123 -14.17 10.67 -1.10
CA GLY A 123 -14.04 10.13 0.25
C GLY A 123 -12.65 9.60 0.59
N PHE A 124 -11.72 9.57 -0.35
CA PHE A 124 -10.30 9.28 -0.09
C PHE A 124 -9.46 10.53 0.04
N LYS A 125 -8.31 10.37 0.69
CA LYS A 125 -7.25 11.35 0.77
C LYS A 125 -5.99 10.75 0.16
N ALA A 126 -5.14 11.60 -0.39
CA ALA A 126 -3.86 11.19 -0.94
C ALA A 126 -2.70 11.88 -0.24
N CYS A 127 -1.56 11.20 -0.19
CA CYS A 127 -0.32 11.74 0.31
C CYS A 127 0.29 12.66 -0.75
N VAL A 128 0.15 13.95 -0.55
CA VAL A 128 0.67 14.98 -1.46
C VAL A 128 2.03 15.44 -0.93
N PRO A 129 3.12 15.22 -1.68
CA PRO A 129 4.44 15.70 -1.27
C PRO A 129 4.53 17.22 -1.29
N PRO A 130 5.44 17.81 -0.51
CA PRO A 130 5.74 19.23 -0.61
C PRO A 130 6.45 19.52 -1.95
N SER A 131 6.18 20.68 -2.49
CA SER A 131 6.85 21.22 -3.70
C SER A 131 8.18 21.87 -3.39
#